data_9a314f152f7201d199bd0b27ab4329c6
#
_entry.id   9a314f152f7201d199bd0b27ab4329c6
#
_cell.length_a   1.000
_cell.length_b   1.000
_cell.length_c   1.000
_cell.angle_alpha   90.00
_cell.angle_beta   90.00
_cell.angle_gamma   90.00
#
_symmetry.space_group_name_H-M   'P 1'
#
loop_
_entity.id
_entity.type
_entity.pdbx_description
1 polymer ?
#
loop_
_entity_poly.entity_id
_entity_poly.type
_entity_poly.pdbx_seq_one_letter_code
_entity_poly.pdbx_strand_id
1 'polypeptide(L)'
;MYVYSATNRITKALFITILASVMTILVGLTSAEDVAGGPDGLAFIENEDGGYEFDTGILRGGLREAGKGLGLTSAVHVPTGTTLNGAYGILSYYRVFTTNKRYGTAAWGWPGTSKLLPEGAVQVTWPEADDRPFEMSAVYRFRDDSTLDVETIVRPGEDLSKFEVFLASYFHETFPLPQIFVTPDPKIVGKRTFLTAKKSFGNWQMFPRDYDVLSIIRDGRWQKQPNPVDWKIMSPMAKPIALRRGDKSAPTAILMAPPDDCFAISTPYEGEGHYSVYFSLFGHDIEAGQTARTRLRLVVIDAVSNREILNLYEKYMKDLSELTVQTDNP
;
A
#
# COMPACT_ATOMS: atom_id res chain seq x y z
N MET A 1 40.10 -18.47 73.38
CA MET A 1 41.34 -18.93 73.94
C MET A 1 42.41 -18.98 72.89
N TYR A 2 43.42 -18.12 73.06
CA TYR A 2 44.70 -18.03 72.33
C TYR A 2 44.72 -17.93 70.81
N VAL A 3 45.09 -16.84 70.15
CA VAL A 3 46.22 -15.86 70.25
C VAL A 3 47.40 -16.28 69.32
N TYR A 4 47.77 -15.28 68.47
CA TYR A 4 49.05 -14.99 67.81
C TYR A 4 49.48 -15.86 66.64
N SER A 5 50.13 -15.34 65.60
CA SER A 5 51.02 -14.21 65.45
C SER A 5 51.37 -13.99 63.97
N ALA A 6 51.63 -12.76 63.68
CA ALA A 6 52.17 -12.25 62.42
C ALA A 6 53.58 -12.78 62.13
N THR A 7 53.99 -12.83 60.89
CA THR A 7 55.32 -12.28 60.50
C THR A 7 55.39 -11.93 59.01
N ASN A 8 55.84 -10.74 58.79
CA ASN A 8 56.28 -10.07 57.56
C ASN A 8 57.42 -10.84 56.85
N ARG A 9 57.49 -10.81 55.55
CA ARG A 9 58.69 -10.47 54.79
C ARG A 9 58.45 -10.12 53.36
N ILE A 10 58.88 -8.94 53.03
CA ILE A 10 59.12 -8.25 51.75
C ILE A 10 60.04 -9.12 50.87
N THR A 11 59.77 -9.19 49.56
CA THR A 11 60.82 -8.97 48.54
C THR A 11 60.27 -8.95 47.11
N LYS A 12 60.61 -7.85 46.48
CA LYS A 12 60.94 -7.59 45.04
C LYS A 12 59.95 -7.71 43.93
N ALA A 13 59.76 -6.53 43.37
CA ALA A 13 59.20 -6.20 42.06
C ALA A 13 59.86 -6.99 40.92
N LEU A 14 58.99 -7.40 39.97
CA LEU A 14 59.41 -7.58 38.59
C LEU A 14 58.33 -7.00 37.72
N PHE A 15 58.63 -5.83 37.10
CA PHE A 15 57.82 -5.18 36.07
C PHE A 15 57.89 -6.06 34.83
N ILE A 16 56.74 -6.63 34.42
CA ILE A 16 56.54 -7.12 33.06
C ILE A 16 55.43 -6.26 32.46
N THR A 17 55.83 -5.36 31.59
CA THR A 17 54.97 -4.56 30.76
C THR A 17 54.36 -5.45 29.68
N ILE A 18 53.12 -5.88 29.84
CA ILE A 18 52.36 -6.52 28.77
C ILE A 18 51.60 -5.42 28.05
N LEU A 19 52.06 -5.10 26.84
CA LEU A 19 51.41 -4.21 25.88
C LEU A 19 50.18 -4.96 25.34
N ALA A 20 49.02 -4.75 25.96
CA ALA A 20 47.76 -5.22 25.42
C ALA A 20 47.32 -4.27 24.29
N SER A 21 47.54 -4.70 23.04
CA SER A 21 46.91 -4.08 21.86
C SER A 21 45.41 -4.27 21.96
N VAL A 22 44.70 -3.21 22.35
CA VAL A 22 43.25 -3.11 22.20
C VAL A 22 42.97 -2.91 20.73
N MET A 23 42.66 -3.99 20.03
CA MET A 23 42.13 -3.97 18.69
C MET A 23 40.64 -3.54 18.80
N THR A 24 40.40 -2.26 18.68
CA THR A 24 39.04 -1.71 18.58
C THR A 24 38.43 -2.19 17.27
N ILE A 25 37.62 -3.24 17.34
CA ILE A 25 36.74 -3.63 16.24
C ILE A 25 35.70 -2.53 16.15
N LEU A 26 35.90 -1.59 15.22
CA LEU A 26 34.88 -0.66 14.75
C LEU A 26 33.86 -1.52 13.99
N VAL A 27 32.84 -2.00 14.69
CA VAL A 27 31.62 -2.49 14.03
C VAL A 27 31.01 -1.25 13.40
N GLY A 28 31.22 -1.11 12.11
CA GLY A 28 30.52 -0.10 11.32
C GLY A 28 29.03 -0.38 11.44
N LEU A 29 28.35 0.42 12.25
CA LEU A 29 26.92 0.66 12.09
C LEU A 29 26.77 1.26 10.70
N THR A 30 26.44 0.45 9.72
CA THR A 30 25.88 0.95 8.47
C THR A 30 24.60 1.65 8.87
N SER A 31 24.65 2.96 8.90
CA SER A 31 23.52 3.86 8.96
C SER A 31 22.49 3.38 7.93
N ALA A 32 21.24 3.25 8.37
CA ALA A 32 20.11 3.08 7.47
C ALA A 32 20.29 4.07 6.33
N GLU A 33 20.32 3.55 5.10
CA GLU A 33 20.43 4.34 3.88
C GLU A 33 19.39 5.45 3.92
N ASP A 34 19.82 6.66 3.65
CA ASP A 34 19.00 7.82 3.36
C ASP A 34 18.06 7.50 2.19
N VAL A 35 16.88 7.00 2.53
CA VAL A 35 15.76 6.98 1.60
C VAL A 35 15.45 8.44 1.32
N ALA A 36 15.73 8.88 0.11
CA ALA A 36 15.56 10.25 -0.36
C ALA A 36 14.28 10.84 0.21
N GLY A 37 14.42 11.86 1.05
CA GLY A 37 13.32 12.57 1.69
C GLY A 37 12.31 13.02 0.64
N GLY A 38 11.01 12.94 0.95
CA GLY A 38 9.98 13.53 0.13
C GLY A 38 10.24 15.04 -0.05
N PRO A 39 9.62 15.69 -1.05
CA PRO A 39 9.78 17.11 -1.26
C PRO A 39 9.51 17.89 0.03
N ASP A 40 10.31 18.94 0.32
CA ASP A 40 10.19 19.76 1.51
C ASP A 40 8.74 20.22 1.76
N GLY A 41 8.18 19.87 2.93
CA GLY A 41 6.84 20.28 3.36
C GLY A 41 5.71 19.25 3.12
N LEU A 42 5.98 18.10 2.50
CA LEU A 42 4.96 17.06 2.24
C LEU A 42 5.08 15.91 3.26
N ALA A 43 4.68 16.15 4.50
CA ALA A 43 4.78 15.19 5.59
C ALA A 43 3.41 14.93 6.24
N PHE A 44 3.24 13.72 6.75
CA PHE A 44 2.23 13.44 7.74
C PHE A 44 2.69 13.96 9.11
N ILE A 45 1.72 14.35 9.95
CA ILE A 45 1.93 14.80 11.33
C ILE A 45 1.10 13.89 12.23
N GLU A 46 1.71 13.30 13.24
CA GLU A 46 1.02 12.45 14.21
C GLU A 46 0.12 13.31 15.11
N ASN A 47 -1.12 12.87 15.31
CA ASN A 47 -2.09 13.51 16.21
C ASN A 47 -2.20 12.76 17.54
N GLU A 48 -2.91 13.37 18.51
CA GLU A 48 -3.05 12.84 19.87
C GLU A 48 -3.78 11.48 19.94
N ASP A 49 -4.60 11.14 18.93
CA ASP A 49 -5.38 9.90 18.86
C ASP A 49 -4.60 8.75 18.20
N GLY A 50 -3.32 8.93 17.87
CA GLY A 50 -2.46 7.93 17.18
C GLY A 50 -2.80 7.74 15.71
N GLY A 51 -3.52 8.70 15.11
CA GLY A 51 -3.69 8.89 13.68
C GLY A 51 -2.69 9.92 13.15
N TYR A 52 -2.82 10.25 11.86
CA TYR A 52 -1.91 11.19 11.19
C TYR A 52 -2.72 12.17 10.35
N GLU A 53 -2.34 13.43 10.42
CA GLU A 53 -2.92 14.50 9.62
C GLU A 53 -1.96 14.91 8.50
N PHE A 54 -2.50 15.48 7.44
CA PHE A 54 -1.72 16.06 6.35
C PHE A 54 -2.42 17.28 5.74
N ASP A 55 -1.63 18.23 5.29
CA ASP A 55 -2.07 19.36 4.49
C ASP A 55 -0.97 19.70 3.48
N THR A 56 -1.20 19.33 2.22
CA THR A 56 -0.26 19.59 1.13
C THR A 56 -0.55 20.92 0.40
N GLY A 57 -1.60 21.64 0.83
CA GLY A 57 -2.14 22.79 0.09
C GLY A 57 -3.14 22.41 -0.99
N ILE A 58 -3.03 21.23 -1.59
CA ILE A 58 -4.01 20.65 -2.56
C ILE A 58 -4.87 19.58 -1.91
N LEU A 59 -4.28 18.72 -1.09
CA LEU A 59 -4.97 17.68 -0.33
C LEU A 59 -4.82 17.94 1.16
N ARG A 60 -5.93 17.84 1.88
CA ARG A 60 -5.95 17.91 3.36
C ARG A 60 -6.76 16.77 3.92
N GLY A 61 -6.33 16.20 5.05
CA GLY A 61 -7.10 15.15 5.69
C GLY A 61 -6.35 14.36 6.73
N GLY A 62 -6.82 13.11 6.97
CA GLY A 62 -6.27 12.22 7.96
C GLY A 62 -6.03 10.82 7.42
N LEU A 63 -5.00 10.18 7.94
CA LEU A 63 -4.66 8.77 7.76
C LEU A 63 -4.77 8.10 9.12
N ARG A 64 -5.40 6.91 9.18
CA ARG A 64 -5.61 6.17 10.43
C ARG A 64 -6.29 6.98 11.53
N GLU A 65 -7.26 7.78 11.19
CA GLU A 65 -8.05 8.51 12.17
C GLU A 65 -8.54 7.59 13.30
N ALA A 66 -8.39 8.03 14.55
CA ALA A 66 -8.65 7.23 15.74
C ALA A 66 -7.91 5.87 15.77
N GLY A 67 -6.69 5.80 15.19
CA GLY A 67 -5.84 4.61 15.21
C GLY A 67 -6.31 3.45 14.32
N LYS A 68 -7.40 3.60 13.56
CA LYS A 68 -7.94 2.56 12.66
C LYS A 68 -7.12 2.44 11.38
N GLY A 69 -7.02 1.22 10.83
CA GLY A 69 -6.30 0.94 9.59
C GLY A 69 -7.07 1.26 8.30
N LEU A 70 -7.93 2.29 8.29
CA LEU A 70 -8.84 2.62 7.18
C LEU A 70 -8.22 3.47 6.05
N GLY A 71 -6.90 3.66 6.02
CA GLY A 71 -6.26 4.52 5.03
C GLY A 71 -6.62 5.99 5.21
N LEU A 72 -6.83 6.73 4.11
CA LEU A 72 -7.26 8.13 4.16
C LEU A 72 -8.74 8.20 4.53
N THR A 73 -9.05 8.79 5.68
CA THR A 73 -10.40 8.78 6.27
C THR A 73 -11.13 10.11 6.21
N SER A 74 -10.44 11.22 5.95
CA SER A 74 -11.00 12.57 5.90
C SER A 74 -10.41 13.44 4.78
N ALA A 75 -10.09 12.85 3.64
CA ALA A 75 -9.41 13.55 2.54
C ALA A 75 -10.32 14.55 1.83
N VAL A 76 -9.84 15.79 1.66
CA VAL A 76 -10.52 16.87 0.95
C VAL A 76 -9.58 17.45 -0.11
N HIS A 77 -10.11 17.72 -1.31
CA HIS A 77 -9.44 18.52 -2.33
C HIS A 77 -9.65 20.00 -2.00
N VAL A 78 -8.61 20.66 -1.50
CA VAL A 78 -8.67 22.01 -0.93
C VAL A 78 -9.18 23.06 -1.93
N PRO A 79 -8.70 23.10 -3.20
CA PRO A 79 -9.13 24.13 -4.15
C PRO A 79 -10.63 24.14 -4.43
N THR A 80 -11.30 22.98 -4.38
CA THR A 80 -12.74 22.85 -4.66
C THR A 80 -13.58 22.61 -3.42
N GLY A 81 -12.96 22.34 -2.26
CA GLY A 81 -13.65 21.93 -1.04
C GLY A 81 -14.32 20.54 -1.14
N THR A 82 -13.97 19.74 -2.15
CA THR A 82 -14.61 18.46 -2.41
C THR A 82 -14.08 17.38 -1.48
N THR A 83 -14.97 16.74 -0.72
CA THR A 83 -14.63 15.52 0.04
C THR A 83 -14.36 14.38 -0.92
N LEU A 84 -13.23 13.69 -0.74
CA LEU A 84 -12.80 12.59 -1.60
C LEU A 84 -13.30 11.23 -1.11
N ASN A 85 -13.21 10.97 0.20
CA ASN A 85 -13.44 9.66 0.80
C ASN A 85 -14.89 9.41 1.17
N GLY A 86 -15.29 8.14 1.02
CA GLY A 86 -16.47 7.55 1.65
C GLY A 86 -16.16 6.95 3.01
N ALA A 87 -17.15 6.26 3.61
CA ALA A 87 -17.14 5.80 5.00
C ALA A 87 -15.98 4.86 5.37
N TYR A 88 -15.42 4.13 4.41
CA TYR A 88 -14.34 3.16 4.67
C TYR A 88 -12.96 3.66 4.20
N GLY A 89 -12.84 4.94 3.85
CA GLY A 89 -11.60 5.59 3.46
C GLY A 89 -11.06 5.18 2.08
N ILE A 90 -9.97 5.83 1.69
CA ILE A 90 -9.25 5.57 0.44
C ILE A 90 -7.94 4.85 0.77
N LEU A 91 -7.52 3.87 -0.03
CA LEU A 91 -6.34 3.03 0.19
C LEU A 91 -6.41 2.25 1.50
N SER A 92 -7.57 1.64 1.75
CA SER A 92 -7.88 0.85 2.95
C SER A 92 -7.63 -0.63 2.70
N TYR A 93 -6.92 -1.30 3.60
CA TYR A 93 -6.62 -2.73 3.50
C TYR A 93 -7.85 -3.56 3.91
N TYR A 94 -8.56 -4.09 2.91
CA TYR A 94 -9.82 -4.78 3.16
C TYR A 94 -9.62 -6.29 3.30
N ARG A 95 -9.62 -7.02 2.21
CA ARG A 95 -9.54 -8.48 2.24
C ARG A 95 -8.12 -8.95 1.94
N VAL A 96 -7.72 -10.02 2.64
CA VAL A 96 -6.46 -10.71 2.35
C VAL A 96 -6.77 -12.17 2.13
N PHE A 97 -6.18 -12.75 1.08
CA PHE A 97 -6.45 -14.11 0.65
C PHE A 97 -5.18 -14.89 0.30
N THR A 98 -5.29 -16.19 0.41
CA THR A 98 -4.52 -17.18 -0.36
C THR A 98 -5.49 -18.10 -1.09
N THR A 99 -5.01 -19.12 -1.80
CA THR A 99 -5.83 -20.09 -2.51
C THR A 99 -6.96 -20.62 -1.62
N ASN A 100 -8.21 -20.33 -2.01
CA ASN A 100 -9.43 -20.76 -1.31
C ASN A 100 -9.46 -20.44 0.21
N LYS A 101 -8.71 -19.45 0.69
CA LYS A 101 -8.65 -19.01 2.09
C LYS A 101 -8.79 -17.51 2.18
N ARG A 102 -9.51 -17.03 3.19
CA ARG A 102 -9.63 -15.64 3.57
C ARG A 102 -9.12 -15.45 5.00
N TYR A 103 -8.32 -14.42 5.23
CA TYR A 103 -7.77 -14.07 6.53
C TYR A 103 -8.66 -13.02 7.22
N GLY A 104 -9.44 -13.45 8.19
CA GLY A 104 -10.34 -12.57 8.94
C GLY A 104 -11.40 -11.87 8.09
N THR A 105 -12.01 -10.81 8.64
CA THR A 105 -13.06 -10.03 7.97
C THR A 105 -12.47 -8.92 7.11
N ALA A 106 -11.56 -8.13 7.68
CA ALA A 106 -10.90 -7.01 7.02
C ALA A 106 -9.60 -6.66 7.74
N ALA A 107 -8.53 -6.45 6.99
CA ALA A 107 -7.22 -6.14 7.56
C ALA A 107 -7.18 -4.79 8.28
N TRP A 108 -8.02 -3.83 7.89
CA TRP A 108 -8.13 -2.56 8.64
C TRP A 108 -8.61 -2.72 10.10
N GLY A 109 -9.25 -3.85 10.44
CA GLY A 109 -9.66 -4.19 11.80
C GLY A 109 -8.66 -5.04 12.56
N TRP A 110 -7.56 -5.48 11.94
CA TRP A 110 -6.52 -6.25 12.62
C TRP A 110 -5.74 -5.37 13.61
N PRO A 111 -5.30 -5.93 14.74
CA PRO A 111 -4.34 -5.25 15.60
C PRO A 111 -3.10 -4.87 14.78
N GLY A 112 -2.69 -3.63 14.91
CA GLY A 112 -1.53 -3.12 14.18
C GLY A 112 -0.95 -1.88 14.84
N THR A 113 0.30 -1.61 14.53
CA THR A 113 1.03 -0.41 14.98
C THR A 113 1.28 0.53 13.80
N SER A 114 1.60 1.76 14.11
CA SER A 114 2.07 2.71 13.10
C SER A 114 3.18 3.57 13.62
N LYS A 115 3.96 4.13 12.74
CA LYS A 115 5.00 5.11 13.06
C LYS A 115 5.17 6.12 11.93
N LEU A 116 5.45 7.35 12.32
CA LEU A 116 5.95 8.36 11.41
C LEU A 116 7.41 8.08 11.09
N LEU A 117 7.76 8.05 9.82
CA LEU A 117 9.14 7.87 9.35
C LEU A 117 9.83 9.24 9.25
N PRO A 118 11.18 9.30 9.34
CA PRO A 118 11.92 10.58 9.32
C PRO A 118 11.64 11.48 8.11
N GLU A 119 11.31 10.86 6.96
CA GLU A 119 10.96 11.55 5.72
C GLU A 119 9.49 11.96 5.62
N GLY A 120 8.74 11.92 6.73
CA GLY A 120 7.34 12.32 6.80
C GLY A 120 6.33 11.32 6.22
N ALA A 121 6.78 10.12 5.84
CA ALA A 121 5.89 9.02 5.46
C ALA A 121 5.35 8.29 6.71
N VAL A 122 4.24 7.57 6.57
CA VAL A 122 3.69 6.75 7.65
C VAL A 122 3.77 5.28 7.29
N GLN A 123 4.37 4.49 8.17
CA GLN A 123 4.33 3.03 8.09
C GLN A 123 3.28 2.49 9.05
N VAL A 124 2.36 1.67 8.52
CA VAL A 124 1.42 0.84 9.30
C VAL A 124 1.89 -0.60 9.22
N THR A 125 1.91 -1.32 10.34
CA THR A 125 2.34 -2.72 10.40
C THR A 125 1.29 -3.57 11.11
N TRP A 126 0.89 -4.66 10.47
CA TRP A 126 0.08 -5.73 11.02
C TRP A 126 1.00 -6.94 11.25
N PRO A 127 1.29 -7.28 12.52
CA PRO A 127 2.19 -8.38 12.83
C PRO A 127 1.60 -9.73 12.43
N GLU A 128 2.46 -10.71 12.28
CA GLU A 128 2.08 -12.12 12.21
C GLU A 128 1.23 -12.49 13.43
N ALA A 129 0.27 -13.40 13.25
CA ALA A 129 -0.60 -13.91 14.31
C ALA A 129 -1.02 -15.35 13.99
N ASP A 130 -1.58 -16.05 14.99
CA ASP A 130 -1.98 -17.47 14.86
C ASP A 130 -2.95 -17.72 13.70
N ASP A 131 -3.78 -16.74 13.35
CA ASP A 131 -4.75 -16.82 12.26
C ASP A 131 -4.19 -16.39 10.89
N ARG A 132 -2.99 -15.81 10.84
CA ARG A 132 -2.31 -15.31 9.61
C ARG A 132 -0.78 -15.41 9.75
N PRO A 133 -0.14 -16.32 9.01
CA PRO A 133 1.29 -16.61 9.13
C PRO A 133 2.16 -15.62 8.32
N PHE A 134 1.93 -14.34 8.45
CA PHE A 134 2.70 -13.28 7.78
C PHE A 134 2.60 -11.95 8.52
N GLU A 135 3.68 -11.21 8.49
CA GLU A 135 3.67 -9.77 8.75
C GLU A 135 3.30 -9.04 7.46
N MET A 136 2.42 -8.06 7.57
CA MET A 136 2.10 -7.15 6.46
C MET A 136 2.33 -5.70 6.92
N SER A 137 2.89 -4.87 6.06
CA SER A 137 3.01 -3.44 6.32
C SER A 137 2.64 -2.61 5.09
N ALA A 138 2.26 -1.37 5.35
CA ALA A 138 1.94 -0.36 4.35
C ALA A 138 2.73 0.92 4.64
N VAL A 139 3.35 1.49 3.61
CA VAL A 139 4.03 2.79 3.71
C VAL A 139 3.31 3.78 2.83
N TYR A 140 2.74 4.82 3.43
CA TYR A 140 2.06 5.93 2.77
C TYR A 140 3.01 7.12 2.66
N ARG A 141 3.23 7.63 1.44
CA ARG A 141 4.17 8.72 1.18
C ARG A 141 3.66 9.68 0.11
N PHE A 142 3.60 10.96 0.42
CA PHE A 142 3.38 11.98 -0.60
C PHE A 142 4.58 12.11 -1.53
N ARG A 143 4.31 12.30 -2.82
CA ARG A 143 5.32 12.56 -3.88
C ARG A 143 5.30 13.99 -4.34
N ASP A 144 4.13 14.58 -4.33
CA ASP A 144 3.85 15.98 -4.56
C ASP A 144 2.55 16.36 -3.84
N ASP A 145 2.05 17.56 -4.02
CA ASP A 145 0.87 18.10 -3.34
C ASP A 145 -0.45 17.40 -3.69
N SER A 146 -0.48 16.65 -4.79
CA SER A 146 -1.66 15.96 -5.34
C SER A 146 -1.48 14.44 -5.48
N THR A 147 -0.30 13.91 -5.14
CA THR A 147 0.10 12.53 -5.38
C THR A 147 0.54 11.82 -4.11
N LEU A 148 -0.11 10.70 -3.81
CA LEU A 148 0.23 9.79 -2.70
C LEU A 148 0.57 8.40 -3.22
N ASP A 149 1.72 7.87 -2.83
CA ASP A 149 2.12 6.48 -3.04
C ASP A 149 1.81 5.64 -1.80
N VAL A 150 1.39 4.40 -2.03
CA VAL A 150 1.36 3.36 -1.01
C VAL A 150 2.16 2.15 -1.47
N GLU A 151 3.09 1.69 -0.64
CA GLU A 151 3.81 0.43 -0.81
C GLU A 151 3.28 -0.59 0.19
N THR A 152 2.88 -1.77 -0.30
CA THR A 152 2.49 -2.91 0.54
C THR A 152 3.65 -3.89 0.59
N ILE A 153 4.04 -4.29 1.79
CA ILE A 153 5.15 -5.21 2.03
C ILE A 153 4.62 -6.40 2.82
N VAL A 154 4.99 -7.61 2.40
CA VAL A 154 4.60 -8.87 3.06
C VAL A 154 5.84 -9.70 3.33
N ARG A 155 5.93 -10.24 4.55
CA ARG A 155 6.96 -11.18 5.00
C ARG A 155 6.27 -12.40 5.59
N PRO A 156 6.12 -13.49 4.84
CA PRO A 156 5.48 -14.70 5.34
C PRO A 156 6.40 -15.55 6.21
N GLY A 157 5.84 -16.12 7.28
CA GLY A 157 6.45 -17.19 8.08
C GLY A 157 6.21 -18.58 7.49
N GLU A 158 5.23 -18.74 6.61
CA GLU A 158 4.90 -19.95 5.86
C GLU A 158 4.70 -19.63 4.38
N ASP A 159 4.77 -20.62 3.49
CA ASP A 159 4.49 -20.44 2.07
C ASP A 159 3.04 -19.96 1.84
N LEU A 160 2.88 -18.88 1.10
CA LEU A 160 1.58 -18.30 0.74
C LEU A 160 1.26 -18.57 -0.72
N SER A 161 0.26 -19.42 -0.97
CA SER A 161 -0.16 -19.73 -2.33
C SER A 161 -1.12 -18.69 -2.89
N LYS A 162 -0.79 -18.12 -4.06
CA LYS A 162 -1.62 -17.13 -4.77
C LYS A 162 -2.08 -16.00 -3.85
N PHE A 163 -1.14 -15.44 -3.12
CA PHE A 163 -1.41 -14.39 -2.13
C PHE A 163 -2.06 -13.16 -2.77
N GLU A 164 -3.03 -12.59 -2.10
CA GLU A 164 -3.74 -11.40 -2.54
C GLU A 164 -4.01 -10.45 -1.38
N VAL A 165 -3.70 -9.19 -1.59
CA VAL A 165 -4.19 -8.07 -0.80
C VAL A 165 -5.21 -7.29 -1.65
N PHE A 166 -6.45 -7.23 -1.17
CA PHE A 166 -7.53 -6.49 -1.81
C PHE A 166 -7.58 -5.09 -1.21
N LEU A 167 -6.87 -4.17 -1.83
CA LEU A 167 -6.76 -2.79 -1.40
C LEU A 167 -7.97 -2.00 -1.90
N ALA A 168 -8.75 -1.45 -0.97
CA ALA A 168 -10.03 -0.81 -1.24
C ALA A 168 -9.92 0.71 -1.17
N SER A 169 -10.59 1.41 -2.08
CA SER A 169 -10.78 2.85 -2.03
C SER A 169 -12.27 3.16 -2.16
N TYR A 170 -12.84 3.75 -1.13
CA TYR A 170 -14.23 4.18 -1.08
C TYR A 170 -14.28 5.69 -1.23
N PHE A 171 -14.93 6.16 -2.29
CA PHE A 171 -15.03 7.57 -2.60
C PHE A 171 -16.36 8.17 -2.13
N HIS A 172 -16.42 9.48 -2.04
CA HIS A 172 -17.65 10.21 -1.79
C HIS A 172 -18.59 10.11 -3.01
N GLU A 173 -19.90 10.30 -2.82
CA GLU A 173 -20.92 10.23 -3.87
C GLU A 173 -20.70 11.24 -5.00
N THR A 174 -19.94 12.29 -4.79
CA THR A 174 -19.51 13.24 -5.82
C THR A 174 -18.57 12.64 -6.87
N PHE A 175 -18.11 11.39 -6.68
CA PHE A 175 -17.30 10.63 -7.63
C PHE A 175 -18.07 9.41 -8.20
N PRO A 176 -19.20 9.62 -8.90
CA PRO A 176 -20.09 8.51 -9.28
C PRO A 176 -19.54 7.61 -10.37
N LEU A 177 -18.60 8.10 -11.22
CA LEU A 177 -18.21 7.41 -12.45
C LEU A 177 -16.93 6.57 -12.26
N PRO A 178 -17.04 5.22 -12.11
CA PRO A 178 -15.89 4.32 -12.14
C PRO A 178 -15.49 4.03 -13.58
N GLN A 179 -14.20 4.19 -13.90
CA GLN A 179 -13.67 3.88 -15.23
C GLN A 179 -12.36 3.11 -15.12
N ILE A 180 -12.22 2.06 -15.92
CA ILE A 180 -11.00 1.22 -15.96
C ILE A 180 -10.44 1.28 -17.39
N PHE A 181 -9.11 1.38 -17.53
CA PHE A 181 -8.45 1.37 -18.83
C PHE A 181 -8.31 -0.06 -19.34
N VAL A 182 -9.10 -0.41 -20.37
CA VAL A 182 -9.25 -1.80 -20.84
C VAL A 182 -8.69 -2.02 -22.25
N THR A 183 -8.37 -3.30 -22.52
CA THR A 183 -8.06 -3.78 -23.88
C THR A 183 -9.32 -3.82 -24.75
N PRO A 184 -9.17 -3.82 -26.10
CA PRO A 184 -10.31 -4.02 -26.99
C PRO A 184 -11.01 -5.35 -26.72
N ASP A 185 -12.34 -5.32 -26.68
CA ASP A 185 -13.21 -6.48 -26.69
C ASP A 185 -14.32 -6.21 -27.72
N PRO A 186 -14.44 -6.99 -28.81
CA PRO A 186 -15.42 -6.75 -29.86
C PRO A 186 -16.88 -6.72 -29.37
N LYS A 187 -17.16 -7.35 -28.24
CA LYS A 187 -18.52 -7.42 -27.66
C LYS A 187 -18.84 -6.22 -26.76
N ILE A 188 -17.83 -5.52 -26.24
CA ILE A 188 -17.99 -4.46 -25.25
C ILE A 188 -17.44 -3.14 -25.78
N VAL A 189 -16.18 -3.14 -26.28
CA VAL A 189 -15.49 -1.95 -26.74
C VAL A 189 -14.45 -2.29 -27.81
N GLY A 190 -14.53 -1.65 -28.97
CA GLY A 190 -13.70 -1.97 -30.14
C GLY A 190 -12.25 -1.42 -30.10
N LYS A 191 -11.88 -0.64 -29.07
CA LYS A 191 -10.56 -0.02 -28.92
C LYS A 191 -10.14 0.08 -27.45
N ARG A 192 -8.85 0.28 -27.20
CA ARG A 192 -8.37 0.63 -25.85
C ARG A 192 -9.03 1.93 -25.39
N THR A 193 -9.65 1.91 -24.22
CA THR A 193 -10.35 3.08 -23.67
C THR A 193 -10.56 2.94 -22.17
N PHE A 194 -10.92 4.05 -21.54
CA PHE A 194 -11.49 4.03 -20.20
C PHE A 194 -12.97 3.63 -20.30
N LEU A 195 -13.26 2.40 -19.87
CA LEU A 195 -14.58 1.83 -19.87
C LEU A 195 -15.30 2.16 -18.55
N THR A 196 -16.45 2.81 -18.63
CA THR A 196 -17.31 3.03 -17.46
C THR A 196 -17.97 1.70 -17.06
N ALA A 197 -17.90 1.34 -15.79
CA ALA A 197 -18.56 0.14 -15.25
C ALA A 197 -20.06 0.39 -15.13
N LYS A 198 -20.82 0.06 -16.18
CA LYS A 198 -22.27 0.26 -16.25
C LYS A 198 -23.03 -0.90 -15.63
N LYS A 199 -24.21 -0.64 -15.05
CA LYS A 199 -25.11 -1.67 -14.50
C LYS A 199 -25.46 -2.76 -15.51
N SER A 200 -25.59 -2.39 -16.80
CA SER A 200 -25.89 -3.34 -17.88
C SER A 200 -24.82 -4.43 -18.08
N PHE A 201 -23.60 -4.23 -17.58
CA PHE A 201 -22.54 -5.23 -17.63
C PHE A 201 -22.50 -6.13 -16.39
N GLY A 202 -23.18 -5.76 -15.32
CA GLY A 202 -23.24 -6.49 -14.05
C GLY A 202 -23.06 -5.58 -12.86
N ASN A 203 -23.49 -6.02 -11.67
CA ASN A 203 -23.44 -5.21 -10.45
C ASN A 203 -22.01 -5.04 -9.92
N TRP A 204 -21.24 -6.14 -9.94
CA TRP A 204 -19.86 -6.21 -9.45
C TRP A 204 -18.96 -6.68 -10.59
N GLN A 205 -18.08 -5.80 -11.06
CA GLN A 205 -17.26 -6.01 -12.26
C GLN A 205 -15.80 -6.15 -11.88
N MET A 206 -15.12 -7.15 -12.46
CA MET A 206 -13.69 -7.38 -12.24
C MET A 206 -12.97 -7.44 -13.59
N PHE A 207 -11.93 -6.65 -13.72
CA PHE A 207 -11.09 -6.46 -14.88
C PHE A 207 -9.74 -7.14 -14.60
N PRO A 208 -9.52 -8.37 -15.06
CA PRO A 208 -8.25 -9.08 -14.86
C PRO A 208 -7.11 -8.43 -15.63
N ARG A 209 -5.86 -8.66 -15.25
CA ARG A 209 -4.68 -8.28 -16.01
C ARG A 209 -4.63 -9.02 -17.35
N ASP A 210 -4.89 -10.31 -17.30
CA ASP A 210 -4.95 -11.26 -18.39
C ASP A 210 -5.90 -12.41 -18.06
N TYR A 211 -6.03 -13.39 -18.94
CA TYR A 211 -6.89 -14.54 -18.69
C TYR A 211 -6.26 -15.62 -17.79
N ASP A 212 -4.95 -15.61 -17.59
CA ASP A 212 -4.23 -16.59 -16.76
C ASP A 212 -4.58 -16.39 -15.29
N VAL A 213 -4.78 -15.13 -14.86
CA VAL A 213 -5.17 -14.81 -13.47
C VAL A 213 -6.59 -15.24 -13.11
N LEU A 214 -7.40 -15.69 -14.07
CA LEU A 214 -8.75 -16.22 -13.78
C LEU A 214 -8.71 -17.45 -12.88
N SER A 215 -7.65 -18.23 -12.90
CA SER A 215 -7.44 -19.35 -11.98
C SER A 215 -7.35 -18.90 -10.53
N ILE A 216 -6.83 -17.69 -10.27
CA ILE A 216 -6.77 -17.07 -8.94
C ILE A 216 -8.15 -16.53 -8.55
N ILE A 217 -8.80 -15.79 -9.44
CA ILE A 217 -10.09 -15.15 -9.17
C ILE A 217 -11.18 -16.21 -8.90
N ARG A 218 -11.10 -17.39 -9.54
CA ARG A 218 -12.11 -18.45 -9.49
C ARG A 218 -11.78 -19.60 -8.54
N ASP A 219 -10.76 -19.50 -7.71
CA ASP A 219 -10.33 -20.55 -6.79
C ASP A 219 -11.25 -20.75 -5.55
N GLY A 220 -12.33 -20.00 -5.46
CA GLY A 220 -13.29 -20.06 -4.35
C GLY A 220 -13.07 -19.03 -3.26
N ARG A 221 -11.99 -18.22 -3.31
CA ARG A 221 -11.70 -17.19 -2.30
C ARG A 221 -12.82 -16.15 -2.13
N TRP A 222 -13.48 -15.78 -3.24
CA TRP A 222 -14.56 -14.78 -3.26
C TRP A 222 -15.89 -15.31 -2.70
N GLN A 223 -16.03 -16.63 -2.51
CA GLN A 223 -17.19 -17.25 -1.88
C GLN A 223 -17.05 -17.38 -0.36
N LYS A 224 -15.89 -17.00 0.22
CA LYS A 224 -15.66 -17.04 1.67
C LYS A 224 -16.42 -15.94 2.39
N GLN A 225 -17.07 -16.31 3.48
CA GLN A 225 -17.75 -15.38 4.38
C GLN A 225 -16.74 -14.44 5.10
N PRO A 226 -17.18 -13.26 5.53
CA PRO A 226 -18.48 -12.63 5.27
C PRO A 226 -18.52 -11.94 3.89
N ASN A 227 -19.73 -11.67 3.39
CA ASN A 227 -19.99 -10.94 2.15
C ASN A 227 -19.33 -11.56 0.90
N PRO A 228 -19.73 -12.77 0.48
CA PRO A 228 -19.28 -13.37 -0.77
C PRO A 228 -19.67 -12.49 -1.96
N VAL A 229 -18.88 -12.52 -3.03
CA VAL A 229 -19.09 -11.70 -4.22
C VAL A 229 -18.95 -12.56 -5.47
N ASP A 230 -19.96 -12.48 -6.34
CA ASP A 230 -19.91 -13.03 -7.69
C ASP A 230 -19.48 -11.94 -8.67
N TRP A 231 -18.21 -12.01 -9.07
CA TRP A 231 -17.66 -11.04 -10.01
C TRP A 231 -18.06 -11.33 -11.45
N LYS A 232 -18.61 -10.32 -12.12
CA LYS A 232 -18.69 -10.33 -13.57
C LYS A 232 -17.30 -10.06 -14.13
N ILE A 233 -16.68 -11.05 -14.76
CA ILE A 233 -15.40 -10.90 -15.44
C ILE A 233 -15.59 -10.08 -16.70
N MET A 234 -14.82 -9.00 -16.80
CA MET A 234 -14.81 -8.03 -17.88
C MET A 234 -13.59 -8.23 -18.78
N SER A 235 -13.46 -7.39 -19.82
CA SER A 235 -12.26 -7.33 -20.64
C SER A 235 -11.01 -7.09 -19.80
N PRO A 236 -9.87 -7.70 -20.13
CA PRO A 236 -8.63 -7.43 -19.44
C PRO A 236 -8.28 -5.94 -19.43
N MET A 237 -7.69 -5.46 -18.34
CA MET A 237 -7.14 -4.12 -18.29
C MET A 237 -5.95 -3.98 -19.24
N ALA A 238 -5.86 -2.83 -19.95
CA ALA A 238 -4.73 -2.54 -20.83
C ALA A 238 -3.52 -2.01 -20.04
N LYS A 239 -3.79 -1.38 -18.91
CA LYS A 239 -2.86 -0.92 -17.88
C LYS A 239 -3.62 -0.90 -16.56
N PRO A 240 -2.99 -1.12 -15.39
CA PRO A 240 -3.66 -1.04 -14.10
C PRO A 240 -3.97 0.41 -13.71
N ILE A 241 -4.95 0.99 -14.37
CA ILE A 241 -5.43 2.36 -14.13
C ILE A 241 -6.93 2.32 -13.92
N ALA A 242 -7.36 2.86 -12.78
CA ALA A 242 -8.75 3.11 -12.46
C ALA A 242 -8.99 4.59 -12.16
N LEU A 243 -10.16 5.08 -12.53
CA LEU A 243 -10.58 6.45 -12.27
C LEU A 243 -11.86 6.46 -11.48
N ARG A 244 -11.99 7.45 -10.62
CA ARG A 244 -13.26 7.97 -10.15
C ARG A 244 -13.36 9.41 -10.57
N ARG A 245 -14.25 9.66 -11.52
CA ARG A 245 -14.51 11.04 -11.97
C ARG A 245 -15.63 11.63 -11.16
N GLY A 246 -15.40 12.82 -10.69
CA GLY A 246 -16.41 13.66 -10.09
C GLY A 246 -17.39 14.23 -11.14
N ASP A 247 -18.35 14.98 -10.66
CA ASP A 247 -19.19 15.82 -11.51
C ASP A 247 -18.35 16.97 -12.09
N LYS A 248 -18.99 17.90 -12.82
CA LYS A 248 -18.31 18.95 -13.61
C LYS A 248 -17.36 19.85 -12.80
N SER A 249 -17.53 19.94 -11.49
CA SER A 249 -16.76 20.82 -10.60
C SER A 249 -15.80 20.06 -9.68
N ALA A 250 -15.94 18.74 -9.57
CA ALA A 250 -15.10 17.92 -8.73
C ALA A 250 -13.84 17.44 -9.48
N PRO A 251 -12.74 17.19 -8.78
CA PRO A 251 -11.52 16.65 -9.36
C PRO A 251 -11.72 15.21 -9.86
N THR A 252 -10.72 14.68 -10.55
CA THR A 252 -10.62 13.26 -10.89
C THR A 252 -9.65 12.59 -9.93
N ALA A 253 -10.07 11.51 -9.29
CA ALA A 253 -9.20 10.61 -8.56
C ALA A 253 -8.72 9.49 -9.50
N ILE A 254 -7.40 9.32 -9.60
CA ILE A 254 -6.73 8.37 -10.46
C ILE A 254 -5.95 7.40 -9.57
N LEU A 255 -6.25 6.12 -9.69
CA LEU A 255 -5.50 5.05 -9.02
C LEU A 255 -4.72 4.27 -10.08
N MET A 256 -3.43 4.02 -9.83
CA MET A 256 -2.58 3.30 -10.78
C MET A 256 -1.53 2.44 -10.06
N ALA A 257 -1.23 1.28 -10.65
CA ALA A 257 -0.22 0.35 -10.14
C ALA A 257 0.71 -0.11 -11.28
N PRO A 258 1.92 -0.62 -10.97
CA PRO A 258 2.70 -1.38 -11.94
C PRO A 258 1.94 -2.64 -12.41
N PRO A 259 2.16 -3.10 -13.65
CA PRO A 259 1.44 -4.25 -14.18
C PRO A 259 1.68 -5.54 -13.37
N ASP A 260 2.89 -5.72 -12.85
CA ASP A 260 3.27 -6.91 -12.09
C ASP A 260 2.75 -6.88 -10.65
N ASP A 261 2.46 -5.69 -10.12
CA ASP A 261 1.99 -5.49 -8.75
C ASP A 261 0.48 -5.72 -8.59
N CYS A 262 -0.30 -5.66 -9.70
CA CYS A 262 -1.75 -5.73 -9.69
C CYS A 262 -2.28 -6.72 -10.74
N PHE A 263 -2.96 -7.77 -10.29
CA PHE A 263 -3.50 -8.78 -11.21
C PHE A 263 -4.97 -8.58 -11.59
N ALA A 264 -5.72 -7.75 -10.84
CA ALA A 264 -7.09 -7.37 -11.19
C ALA A 264 -7.50 -6.04 -10.56
N ILE A 265 -8.38 -5.31 -11.25
CA ILE A 265 -9.09 -4.15 -10.70
C ILE A 265 -10.58 -4.49 -10.67
N SER A 266 -11.26 -4.12 -9.61
CA SER A 266 -12.69 -4.32 -9.52
C SER A 266 -13.44 -3.11 -8.99
N THR A 267 -14.72 -3.01 -9.36
CA THR A 267 -15.58 -1.91 -8.97
C THR A 267 -17.05 -2.32 -9.10
N PRO A 268 -17.95 -1.77 -8.30
CA PRO A 268 -19.38 -1.82 -8.61
C PRO A 268 -19.69 -0.94 -9.82
N TYR A 269 -20.91 -1.08 -10.37
CA TYR A 269 -21.39 -0.22 -11.44
C TYR A 269 -21.59 1.24 -10.98
N GLU A 270 -21.66 2.16 -11.93
CA GLU A 270 -22.05 3.54 -11.67
C GLU A 270 -23.41 3.61 -10.94
N GLY A 271 -23.51 4.45 -9.92
CA GLY A 271 -24.73 4.60 -9.11
C GLY A 271 -24.96 3.52 -8.06
N GLU A 272 -24.01 2.58 -7.88
CA GLU A 272 -23.98 1.72 -6.71
C GLU A 272 -23.40 2.53 -5.53
N GLY A 273 -24.05 2.48 -4.36
CA GLY A 273 -23.82 3.42 -3.26
C GLY A 273 -22.49 3.30 -2.53
N HIS A 274 -21.64 2.31 -2.84
CA HIS A 274 -20.30 2.20 -2.25
C HIS A 274 -19.28 3.14 -2.91
N TYR A 275 -19.49 3.55 -4.15
CA TYR A 275 -18.55 4.39 -4.93
C TYR A 275 -17.10 3.92 -4.86
N SER A 276 -16.87 2.60 -4.87
CA SER A 276 -15.58 2.01 -4.56
C SER A 276 -14.79 1.54 -5.79
N VAL A 277 -13.47 1.50 -5.64
CA VAL A 277 -12.54 0.84 -6.55
C VAL A 277 -11.60 -0.01 -5.73
N TYR A 278 -11.26 -1.18 -6.25
CA TYR A 278 -10.41 -2.15 -5.56
C TYR A 278 -9.28 -2.62 -6.45
N PHE A 279 -8.09 -2.74 -5.87
CA PHE A 279 -6.91 -3.31 -6.52
C PHE A 279 -6.57 -4.65 -5.86
N SER A 280 -6.56 -5.72 -6.64
CA SER A 280 -6.07 -7.04 -6.24
C SER A 280 -4.56 -7.07 -6.48
N LEU A 281 -3.78 -6.90 -5.40
CA LEU A 281 -2.32 -6.82 -5.44
C LEU A 281 -1.69 -8.21 -5.25
N PHE A 282 -0.45 -8.40 -5.72
CA PHE A 282 0.31 -9.64 -5.75
C PHE A 282 -0.22 -10.66 -6.77
N GLY A 283 -0.97 -11.68 -6.37
CA GLY A 283 -1.54 -12.71 -7.26
C GLY A 283 -0.54 -13.80 -7.63
N HIS A 284 0.47 -14.05 -6.80
CA HIS A 284 1.49 -15.10 -6.99
C HIS A 284 1.81 -15.78 -5.66
N ASP A 285 2.58 -16.87 -5.74
CA ASP A 285 3.08 -17.58 -4.58
C ASP A 285 4.23 -16.75 -3.95
N ILE A 286 4.29 -16.75 -2.61
CA ILE A 286 5.37 -16.11 -1.85
C ILE A 286 5.91 -17.15 -0.89
N GLU A 287 7.21 -17.48 -0.99
CA GLU A 287 7.86 -18.47 -0.14
C GLU A 287 8.11 -17.92 1.26
N ALA A 288 8.11 -18.81 2.26
CA ALA A 288 8.46 -18.46 3.64
C ALA A 288 9.81 -17.73 3.72
N GLY A 289 9.84 -16.62 4.46
CA GLY A 289 11.04 -15.79 4.63
C GLY A 289 11.34 -14.82 3.47
N GLN A 290 10.67 -14.92 2.33
CA GLN A 290 10.77 -13.92 1.27
C GLN A 290 10.12 -12.59 1.69
N THR A 291 10.59 -11.49 1.10
CA THR A 291 9.91 -10.20 1.20
C THR A 291 9.32 -9.85 -0.16
N ALA A 292 7.99 -9.82 -0.23
CA ALA A 292 7.28 -9.38 -1.44
C ALA A 292 6.76 -7.95 -1.27
N ARG A 293 6.71 -7.19 -2.37
CA ARG A 293 6.29 -5.78 -2.38
C ARG A 293 5.39 -5.49 -3.57
N THR A 294 4.42 -4.62 -3.36
CA THR A 294 3.59 -4.04 -4.42
C THR A 294 3.39 -2.55 -4.18
N ARG A 295 3.10 -1.80 -5.24
CA ARG A 295 2.94 -0.35 -5.19
C ARG A 295 1.64 0.08 -5.83
N LEU A 296 1.08 1.15 -5.30
CA LEU A 296 -0.08 1.82 -5.86
C LEU A 296 0.04 3.32 -5.66
N ARG A 297 -0.34 4.12 -6.66
CA ARG A 297 -0.36 5.58 -6.62
C ARG A 297 -1.78 6.11 -6.74
N LEU A 298 -2.12 7.05 -5.88
CA LEU A 298 -3.29 7.93 -5.99
C LEU A 298 -2.84 9.29 -6.50
N VAL A 299 -3.49 9.81 -7.54
CA VAL A 299 -3.35 11.20 -8.01
C VAL A 299 -4.73 11.85 -8.00
N VAL A 300 -4.83 13.06 -7.45
CA VAL A 300 -6.08 13.82 -7.42
C VAL A 300 -5.83 15.16 -8.12
N ILE A 301 -6.46 15.34 -9.27
CA ILE A 301 -6.28 16.54 -10.10
C ILE A 301 -7.62 17.00 -10.68
N ASP A 302 -7.68 18.26 -11.04
CA ASP A 302 -8.84 18.85 -11.73
C ASP A 302 -9.14 18.13 -13.06
N ALA A 303 -10.06 18.66 -13.83
CA ALA A 303 -10.48 18.08 -15.10
C ALA A 303 -9.28 17.70 -15.98
N VAL A 304 -9.14 16.42 -16.28
CA VAL A 304 -8.01 15.83 -16.99
C VAL A 304 -8.49 14.97 -18.16
N SER A 305 -7.80 15.07 -19.30
CA SER A 305 -8.06 14.22 -20.45
C SER A 305 -7.51 12.81 -20.28
N ASN A 306 -8.09 11.85 -21.01
CA ASN A 306 -7.58 10.47 -21.03
C ASN A 306 -6.10 10.39 -21.47
N ARG A 307 -5.64 11.28 -22.34
CA ARG A 307 -4.24 11.33 -22.79
C ARG A 307 -3.31 11.76 -21.66
N GLU A 308 -3.68 12.77 -20.90
CA GLU A 308 -2.91 13.23 -19.76
C GLU A 308 -2.80 12.16 -18.66
N ILE A 309 -3.88 11.41 -18.41
CA ILE A 309 -3.86 10.27 -17.48
C ILE A 309 -2.85 9.21 -17.93
N LEU A 310 -2.80 8.89 -19.22
CA LEU A 310 -1.81 7.94 -19.74
C LEU A 310 -0.39 8.48 -19.63
N ASN A 311 -0.17 9.77 -19.84
CA ASN A 311 1.15 10.40 -19.62
C ASN A 311 1.58 10.36 -18.14
N LEU A 312 0.64 10.58 -17.19
CA LEU A 312 0.91 10.40 -15.74
C LEU A 312 1.32 8.97 -15.42
N TYR A 313 0.65 7.99 -16.04
CA TYR A 313 1.03 6.59 -15.84
C TYR A 313 2.44 6.28 -16.38
N GLU A 314 2.77 6.75 -17.59
CA GLU A 314 4.12 6.56 -18.15
C GLU A 314 5.21 7.23 -17.29
N LYS A 315 4.91 8.44 -16.76
CA LYS A 315 5.80 9.09 -15.81
C LYS A 315 5.99 8.24 -14.55
N TYR A 316 4.89 7.73 -13.97
CA TYR A 316 4.95 6.87 -12.79
C TYR A 316 5.83 5.64 -13.02
N MET A 317 5.67 4.96 -14.15
CA MET A 317 6.48 3.78 -14.48
C MET A 317 7.97 4.13 -14.65
N LYS A 318 8.26 5.31 -15.21
CA LYS A 318 9.63 5.81 -15.34
C LYS A 318 10.24 6.11 -13.96
N ASP A 319 9.52 6.84 -13.10
CA ASP A 319 9.97 7.15 -11.73
C ASP A 319 10.33 5.88 -10.96
N LEU A 320 9.52 4.80 -11.08
CA LEU A 320 9.80 3.52 -10.44
C LEU A 320 11.05 2.83 -10.97
N SER A 321 11.29 2.88 -12.30
CA SER A 321 12.49 2.26 -12.90
C SER A 321 13.77 2.97 -12.44
N GLU A 322 13.74 4.29 -12.28
CA GLU A 322 14.87 5.08 -11.81
C GLU A 322 15.21 4.78 -10.33
N LEU A 323 14.20 4.56 -9.48
CA LEU A 323 14.41 4.15 -8.07
C LEU A 323 15.06 2.76 -7.97
N THR A 324 14.68 1.83 -8.82
CA THR A 324 15.24 0.46 -8.80
C THR A 324 16.73 0.47 -9.20
N VAL A 325 17.13 1.30 -10.16
CA VAL A 325 18.53 1.41 -10.60
C VAL A 325 19.44 2.01 -9.50
N GLN A 326 18.90 2.89 -8.66
CA GLN A 326 19.69 3.50 -7.56
C GLN A 326 19.96 2.53 -6.40
N THR A 327 19.06 1.56 -6.17
CA THR A 327 19.23 0.55 -5.12
C THR A 327 20.16 -0.61 -5.51
N ASP A 328 20.40 -0.83 -6.81
CA ASP A 328 21.24 -1.91 -7.32
C ASP A 328 22.70 -1.49 -7.57
N ASN A 329 23.06 -0.23 -7.28
CA ASN A 329 24.42 0.29 -7.39
C ASN A 329 24.93 0.67 -5.99
N PRO A 330 25.63 -0.26 -5.25
CA PRO A 330 26.14 -0.02 -3.93
C PRO A 330 27.36 0.94 -3.91
#